data_4ce346d785e4826ea53032e95f02b94c
#
_entry.id   4ce346d785e4826ea53032e95f02b94c
#
_cell.length_a   1.000
_cell.length_b   1.000
_cell.length_c   1.000
_cell.angle_alpha   90.00
_cell.angle_beta   90.00
_cell.angle_gamma   90.00
#
_symmetry.space_group_name_H-M   'P 1'
#
loop_
_entity.id
_entity.type
_entity.pdbx_description
1 polymer ?
#
loop_
_entity_poly.entity_id
_entity_poly.type
_entity_poly.pdbx_seq_one_letter_code
_entity_poly.pdbx_strand_id
1 'polypeptide(L)'
;MIKIGINGFGRIGRLILRALLENYKEKIQVVGVNDLGSIEANAHLIKYDSTHGTLNNNVESSADGFQIDGQNIKVFAERDPSKLPWGEIGVDVVLECTGFFLDKNSAGKHLEAGAKKVIISAPAKEVDFTVVQGVNSKDLKKEHNIISNGSCTTNCLAPVAMVLENTFGIEYGYMTTIHSYTGDQKLLDTLHKDLRRARASGDAMIPTSTGAAKAMSLVLPSLKGKLDGTEIRVPTPNVSLIDLTFVTKKEVSIESINKAMTEASHGPLKGILAVNSAPLVSKDFNHNPHSSIFDLTQTQVIKGKFSRILSWYDNEWGFSNRMCDTTIQIAGLI
;
A
#
# COMPACT_ATOMS: atom_id res chain seq x y z
N MET A 1 -4.48 12.52 -20.28
CA MET A 1 -4.86 12.22 -18.89
C MET A 1 -5.19 10.74 -18.82
N ILE A 2 -4.61 9.99 -17.87
CA ILE A 2 -4.82 8.55 -17.68
C ILE A 2 -6.21 8.36 -17.08
N LYS A 3 -7.05 7.54 -17.71
CA LYS A 3 -8.39 7.22 -17.20
C LYS A 3 -8.37 5.93 -16.40
N ILE A 4 -8.83 5.99 -15.14
CA ILE A 4 -8.86 4.81 -14.29
C ILE A 4 -10.27 4.44 -13.84
N GLY A 5 -10.46 3.12 -13.64
CA GLY A 5 -11.56 2.53 -12.90
C GLY A 5 -11.09 2.00 -11.55
N ILE A 6 -11.90 2.14 -10.51
CA ILE A 6 -11.60 1.56 -9.19
C ILE A 6 -12.64 0.49 -8.90
N ASN A 7 -12.20 -0.76 -8.75
CA ASN A 7 -13.05 -1.86 -8.31
C ASN A 7 -12.87 -2.10 -6.80
N GLY A 8 -13.91 -1.86 -6.01
CA GLY A 8 -13.86 -1.82 -4.55
C GLY A 8 -13.59 -0.41 -4.02
N PHE A 9 -14.65 0.26 -3.59
CA PHE A 9 -14.57 1.63 -3.07
C PHE A 9 -14.56 1.67 -1.54
N GLY A 10 -13.84 0.69 -0.94
CA GLY A 10 -13.54 0.60 0.49
C GLY A 10 -12.49 1.64 0.92
N ARG A 11 -11.80 1.37 2.04
CA ARG A 11 -10.77 2.29 2.57
C ARG A 11 -9.75 2.68 1.48
N ILE A 12 -9.07 1.70 0.88
CA ILE A 12 -8.00 1.96 -0.09
C ILE A 12 -8.53 2.62 -1.36
N GLY A 13 -9.64 2.14 -1.95
CA GLY A 13 -10.20 2.75 -3.15
C GLY A 13 -10.56 4.23 -2.96
N ARG A 14 -11.17 4.59 -1.81
CA ARG A 14 -11.48 5.98 -1.48
C ARG A 14 -10.23 6.83 -1.24
N LEU A 15 -9.24 6.28 -0.54
CA LEU A 15 -8.01 7.03 -0.26
C LEU A 15 -7.14 7.21 -1.50
N ILE A 16 -7.17 6.28 -2.45
CA ILE A 16 -6.56 6.50 -3.77
C ILE A 16 -7.23 7.70 -4.46
N LEU A 17 -8.57 7.77 -4.49
CA LEU A 17 -9.26 8.92 -5.08
C LEU A 17 -8.91 10.22 -4.36
N ARG A 18 -8.82 10.24 -3.03
CA ARG A 18 -8.36 11.42 -2.27
C ARG A 18 -6.92 11.80 -2.61
N ALA A 19 -6.00 10.84 -2.68
CA ALA A 19 -4.61 11.10 -3.06
C ALA A 19 -4.50 11.66 -4.49
N LEU A 20 -5.34 11.16 -5.41
CA LEU A 20 -5.42 11.69 -6.76
C LEU A 20 -5.87 13.15 -6.79
N LEU A 21 -6.89 13.50 -6.03
CA LEU A 21 -7.40 14.88 -5.94
C LEU A 21 -6.36 15.85 -5.36
N GLU A 22 -5.56 15.38 -4.38
CA GLU A 22 -4.54 16.21 -3.74
C GLU A 22 -3.27 16.37 -4.58
N ASN A 23 -2.78 15.28 -5.20
CA ASN A 23 -1.41 15.25 -5.71
C ASN A 23 -1.28 14.91 -7.20
N TYR A 24 -2.33 14.36 -7.86
CA TYR A 24 -2.21 13.78 -9.20
C TYR A 24 -3.32 14.20 -10.17
N LYS A 25 -4.18 15.14 -9.83
CA LYS A 25 -5.37 15.55 -10.60
C LYS A 25 -5.09 15.92 -12.06
N GLU A 26 -3.89 16.43 -12.36
CA GLU A 26 -3.49 16.79 -13.71
C GLU A 26 -3.03 15.60 -14.58
N LYS A 27 -2.79 14.44 -13.95
CA LYS A 27 -2.25 13.24 -14.62
C LYS A 27 -3.26 12.12 -14.75
N ILE A 28 -4.10 11.94 -13.73
CA ILE A 28 -5.02 10.80 -13.60
C ILE A 28 -6.44 11.30 -13.36
N GLN A 29 -7.40 10.67 -14.05
CA GLN A 29 -8.83 10.90 -13.90
C GLN A 29 -9.52 9.60 -13.52
N VAL A 30 -10.30 9.60 -12.43
CA VAL A 30 -11.23 8.51 -12.11
C VAL A 30 -12.49 8.72 -12.92
N VAL A 31 -12.84 7.76 -13.79
CA VAL A 31 -14.05 7.83 -14.63
C VAL A 31 -15.17 6.92 -14.13
N GLY A 32 -14.84 5.94 -13.31
CA GLY A 32 -15.83 5.04 -12.71
C GLY A 32 -15.30 4.32 -11.48
N VAL A 33 -16.21 4.02 -10.57
CA VAL A 33 -15.97 3.16 -9.42
C VAL A 33 -17.01 2.04 -9.39
N ASN A 34 -16.62 0.87 -8.91
CA ASN A 34 -17.53 -0.23 -8.67
C ASN A 34 -17.54 -0.58 -7.19
N ASP A 35 -18.72 -0.51 -6.57
CA ASP A 35 -18.93 -0.90 -5.18
C ASP A 35 -20.39 -1.32 -4.99
N LEU A 36 -20.65 -2.24 -4.07
CA LEU A 36 -22.00 -2.76 -3.85
C LEU A 36 -22.87 -1.87 -2.95
N GLY A 37 -22.29 -0.80 -2.39
CA GLY A 37 -22.99 0.22 -1.63
C GLY A 37 -23.78 1.17 -2.52
N SER A 38 -24.72 1.95 -1.92
CA SER A 38 -25.45 2.97 -2.67
C SER A 38 -24.55 4.14 -3.10
N ILE A 39 -24.99 4.89 -4.10
CA ILE A 39 -24.30 6.10 -4.57
C ILE A 39 -24.13 7.10 -3.43
N GLU A 40 -25.20 7.32 -2.66
CA GLU A 40 -25.21 8.27 -1.52
C GLU A 40 -24.23 7.84 -0.43
N ALA A 41 -24.17 6.53 -0.11
CA ALA A 41 -23.23 6.01 0.87
C ALA A 41 -21.77 6.20 0.40
N ASN A 42 -21.49 5.95 -0.87
CA ASN A 42 -20.16 6.15 -1.44
C ASN A 42 -19.79 7.65 -1.47
N ALA A 43 -20.71 8.54 -1.86
CA ALA A 43 -20.50 9.98 -1.83
C ALA A 43 -20.28 10.50 -0.39
N HIS A 44 -21.04 10.00 0.58
CA HIS A 44 -20.86 10.35 1.99
C HIS A 44 -19.49 9.92 2.51
N LEU A 45 -19.07 8.66 2.25
CA LEU A 45 -17.83 8.10 2.77
C LEU A 45 -16.58 8.63 2.06
N ILE A 46 -16.65 9.17 0.84
CA ILE A 46 -15.54 9.91 0.24
C ILE A 46 -15.41 11.30 0.85
N LYS A 47 -16.54 11.94 1.21
CA LYS A 47 -16.55 13.27 1.82
C LYS A 47 -16.03 13.25 3.25
N TYR A 48 -16.50 12.30 4.08
CA TYR A 48 -16.20 12.24 5.51
C TYR A 48 -15.38 11.01 5.83
N ASP A 49 -14.25 11.19 6.48
CA ASP A 49 -13.35 10.12 6.88
C ASP A 49 -12.89 10.33 8.32
N SER A 50 -13.10 9.32 9.18
CA SER A 50 -12.77 9.41 10.61
C SER A 50 -11.26 9.51 10.87
N THR A 51 -10.43 9.03 9.95
CA THR A 51 -8.96 9.00 10.07
C THR A 51 -8.31 10.16 9.37
N HIS A 52 -8.76 10.48 8.14
CA HIS A 52 -8.17 11.49 7.26
C HIS A 52 -8.98 12.80 7.18
N GLY A 53 -10.08 12.90 7.94
CA GLY A 53 -10.88 14.13 8.04
C GLY A 53 -11.82 14.34 6.85
N THR A 54 -12.44 15.51 6.84
CA THR A 54 -13.40 15.91 5.80
C THR A 54 -12.65 16.35 4.55
N LEU A 55 -13.04 15.81 3.38
CA LEU A 55 -12.51 16.24 2.08
C LEU A 55 -12.96 17.67 1.78
N ASN A 56 -12.04 18.56 1.39
CA ASN A 56 -12.37 19.97 1.10
C ASN A 56 -13.20 20.14 -0.18
N ASN A 57 -13.01 19.23 -1.17
CA ASN A 57 -13.73 19.26 -2.45
C ASN A 57 -15.24 19.17 -2.26
N ASN A 58 -16.00 19.79 -3.18
CA ASN A 58 -17.45 19.62 -3.22
C ASN A 58 -17.80 18.23 -3.74
N VAL A 59 -18.68 17.50 -3.02
CA VAL A 59 -19.13 16.14 -3.39
C VAL A 59 -20.65 16.14 -3.44
N GLU A 60 -21.19 15.81 -4.61
CA GLU A 60 -22.62 15.77 -4.86
C GLU A 60 -23.02 14.44 -5.50
N SER A 61 -24.12 13.82 -5.04
CA SER A 61 -24.66 12.63 -5.67
C SER A 61 -25.41 12.99 -6.97
N SER A 62 -25.33 12.11 -7.97
CA SER A 62 -26.07 12.21 -9.22
C SER A 62 -26.83 10.92 -9.50
N ALA A 63 -27.60 10.85 -10.59
CA ALA A 63 -28.44 9.69 -10.91
C ALA A 63 -27.65 8.41 -11.21
N ASP A 64 -26.43 8.53 -11.75
CA ASP A 64 -25.58 7.42 -12.17
C ASP A 64 -24.21 7.38 -11.47
N GLY A 65 -24.02 8.23 -10.42
CA GLY A 65 -22.78 8.30 -9.69
C GLY A 65 -22.70 9.49 -8.76
N PHE A 66 -21.53 10.08 -8.64
CA PHE A 66 -21.30 11.31 -7.87
C PHE A 66 -20.33 12.25 -8.62
N GLN A 67 -20.40 13.51 -8.26
CA GLN A 67 -19.50 14.54 -8.78
C GLN A 67 -18.55 15.00 -7.68
N ILE A 68 -17.30 15.26 -8.07
CA ILE A 68 -16.33 15.96 -7.22
C ILE A 68 -15.84 17.18 -7.99
N ASP A 69 -16.11 18.38 -7.45
CA ASP A 69 -15.82 19.66 -8.10
C ASP A 69 -16.32 19.73 -9.56
N GLY A 70 -17.50 19.16 -9.81
CA GLY A 70 -18.12 19.11 -11.14
C GLY A 70 -17.62 17.99 -12.06
N GLN A 71 -16.63 17.21 -11.65
CA GLN A 71 -16.18 16.02 -12.39
C GLN A 71 -17.06 14.82 -12.06
N ASN A 72 -17.74 14.26 -13.05
CA ASN A 72 -18.56 13.06 -12.91
C ASN A 72 -17.70 11.80 -12.73
N ILE A 73 -18.08 10.96 -11.78
CA ILE A 73 -17.55 9.61 -11.54
C ILE A 73 -18.75 8.65 -11.54
N LYS A 74 -18.80 7.75 -12.50
CA LYS A 74 -19.87 6.74 -12.58
C LYS A 74 -19.74 5.70 -11.47
N VAL A 75 -20.86 5.27 -10.92
CA VAL A 75 -20.89 4.22 -9.89
C VAL A 75 -21.59 2.98 -10.44
N PHE A 76 -20.92 1.86 -10.36
CA PHE A 76 -21.44 0.54 -10.72
C PHE A 76 -21.59 -0.31 -9.46
N ALA A 77 -22.49 -1.31 -9.51
CA ALA A 77 -22.72 -2.25 -8.41
C ALA A 77 -22.69 -3.71 -8.93
N GLU A 78 -21.61 -4.05 -9.65
CA GLU A 78 -21.45 -5.34 -10.32
C GLU A 78 -20.52 -6.26 -9.53
N ARG A 79 -20.94 -7.50 -9.33
CA ARG A 79 -20.15 -8.53 -8.63
C ARG A 79 -19.13 -9.22 -9.52
N ASP A 80 -19.44 -9.36 -10.81
CA ASP A 80 -18.57 -10.02 -11.79
C ASP A 80 -17.77 -8.96 -12.57
N PRO A 81 -16.46 -8.84 -12.35
CA PRO A 81 -15.65 -7.82 -13.02
C PRO A 81 -15.70 -7.85 -14.56
N SER A 82 -15.99 -9.01 -15.16
CA SER A 82 -16.08 -9.14 -16.62
C SER A 82 -17.26 -8.39 -17.24
N LYS A 83 -18.26 -8.02 -16.41
CA LYS A 83 -19.47 -7.29 -16.83
C LYS A 83 -19.37 -5.78 -16.64
N LEU A 84 -18.25 -5.30 -16.09
CA LEU A 84 -18.05 -3.88 -15.92
C LEU A 84 -17.76 -3.20 -17.26
N PRO A 85 -18.31 -2.01 -17.56
CA PRO A 85 -18.18 -1.37 -18.86
C PRO A 85 -16.87 -0.57 -19.00
N TRP A 86 -15.73 -1.15 -18.58
CA TRP A 86 -14.45 -0.43 -18.58
C TRP A 86 -14.03 0.04 -19.96
N GLY A 87 -14.22 -0.80 -20.98
CA GLY A 87 -13.93 -0.43 -22.37
C GLY A 87 -14.82 0.71 -22.88
N GLU A 88 -16.13 0.69 -22.55
CA GLU A 88 -17.10 1.69 -22.99
C GLU A 88 -16.81 3.07 -22.40
N ILE A 89 -16.37 3.15 -21.15
CA ILE A 89 -16.02 4.43 -20.48
C ILE A 89 -14.55 4.79 -20.67
N GLY A 90 -13.80 4.00 -21.44
CA GLY A 90 -12.43 4.28 -21.86
C GLY A 90 -11.38 4.17 -20.75
N VAL A 91 -11.53 3.21 -19.84
CA VAL A 91 -10.56 2.96 -18.75
C VAL A 91 -9.24 2.43 -19.31
N ASP A 92 -8.15 3.08 -18.99
CA ASP A 92 -6.79 2.61 -19.27
C ASP A 92 -6.32 1.61 -18.24
N VAL A 93 -6.48 1.92 -16.95
CA VAL A 93 -5.99 1.10 -15.83
C VAL A 93 -7.11 0.87 -14.82
N VAL A 94 -7.34 -0.37 -14.44
CA VAL A 94 -8.21 -0.71 -13.31
C VAL A 94 -7.36 -0.89 -12.06
N LEU A 95 -7.81 -0.27 -10.96
CA LEU A 95 -7.27 -0.50 -9.62
C LEU A 95 -8.19 -1.48 -8.89
N GLU A 96 -7.71 -2.70 -8.69
CA GLU A 96 -8.44 -3.75 -7.99
C GLU A 96 -8.23 -3.61 -6.48
N CYS A 97 -9.24 -3.10 -5.78
CA CYS A 97 -9.20 -2.74 -4.36
C CYS A 97 -10.21 -3.51 -3.50
N THR A 98 -10.86 -4.56 -4.05
CA THR A 98 -11.86 -5.35 -3.30
C THR A 98 -11.23 -6.31 -2.29
N GLY A 99 -9.99 -6.75 -2.53
CA GLY A 99 -9.35 -7.82 -1.77
C GLY A 99 -9.86 -9.23 -2.10
N PHE A 100 -10.68 -9.39 -3.16
CA PHE A 100 -11.22 -10.68 -3.59
C PHE A 100 -10.51 -11.27 -4.82
N PHE A 101 -10.13 -10.43 -5.78
CA PHE A 101 -9.53 -10.86 -7.06
C PHE A 101 -8.00 -10.74 -6.95
N LEU A 102 -7.38 -11.70 -6.24
CA LEU A 102 -5.99 -11.67 -5.81
C LEU A 102 -5.08 -12.64 -6.60
N ASP A 103 -5.44 -12.96 -7.81
CA ASP A 103 -4.64 -13.77 -8.72
C ASP A 103 -4.81 -13.29 -10.17
N LYS A 104 -3.90 -13.74 -11.05
CA LYS A 104 -3.89 -13.35 -12.44
C LYS A 104 -5.20 -13.67 -13.18
N ASN A 105 -5.79 -14.83 -12.91
CA ASN A 105 -6.98 -15.29 -13.61
C ASN A 105 -8.21 -14.48 -13.20
N SER A 106 -8.43 -14.32 -11.88
CA SER A 106 -9.59 -13.59 -11.37
C SER A 106 -9.52 -12.09 -11.68
N ALA A 107 -8.35 -11.45 -11.57
CA ALA A 107 -8.14 -10.05 -11.93
C ALA A 107 -8.13 -9.84 -13.46
N GLY A 108 -7.82 -10.87 -14.25
CA GLY A 108 -7.85 -10.84 -15.71
C GLY A 108 -9.21 -10.50 -16.29
N LYS A 109 -10.31 -10.76 -15.57
CA LYS A 109 -11.66 -10.37 -15.95
C LYS A 109 -11.81 -8.86 -16.23
N HIS A 110 -11.01 -8.02 -15.61
CA HIS A 110 -11.00 -6.58 -15.91
C HIS A 110 -10.44 -6.29 -17.31
N LEU A 111 -9.48 -7.09 -17.79
CA LEU A 111 -8.99 -6.98 -19.18
C LEU A 111 -10.07 -7.44 -20.18
N GLU A 112 -10.81 -8.51 -19.86
CA GLU A 112 -11.97 -8.98 -20.65
C GLU A 112 -13.04 -7.88 -20.74
N ALA A 113 -13.22 -7.10 -19.67
CA ALA A 113 -14.13 -5.94 -19.59
C ALA A 113 -13.60 -4.69 -20.33
N GLY A 114 -12.43 -4.76 -20.96
CA GLY A 114 -11.88 -3.72 -21.82
C GLY A 114 -10.85 -2.78 -21.17
N ALA A 115 -10.43 -3.01 -19.92
CA ALA A 115 -9.28 -2.32 -19.34
C ALA A 115 -7.98 -2.75 -20.04
N LYS A 116 -6.99 -1.85 -20.13
CA LYS A 116 -5.69 -2.17 -20.75
C LYS A 116 -4.70 -2.76 -19.75
N LYS A 117 -4.75 -2.33 -18.49
CA LYS A 117 -3.89 -2.78 -17.40
C LYS A 117 -4.70 -2.94 -16.11
N VAL A 118 -4.20 -3.78 -15.19
CA VAL A 118 -4.78 -3.98 -13.86
C VAL A 118 -3.69 -3.90 -12.80
N ILE A 119 -3.94 -3.13 -11.74
CA ILE A 119 -3.09 -3.07 -10.55
C ILE A 119 -3.89 -3.58 -9.36
N ILE A 120 -3.41 -4.66 -8.73
CA ILE A 120 -4.02 -5.21 -7.52
C ILE A 120 -3.41 -4.53 -6.30
N SER A 121 -4.26 -3.98 -5.43
CA SER A 121 -3.87 -3.26 -4.21
C SER A 121 -3.54 -4.17 -3.01
N ALA A 122 -3.08 -5.37 -3.29
CA ALA A 122 -2.75 -6.39 -2.29
C ALA A 122 -1.71 -7.37 -2.87
N PRO A 123 -1.03 -8.17 -2.02
CA PRO A 123 -0.24 -9.31 -2.50
C PRO A 123 -1.12 -10.25 -3.32
N ALA A 124 -0.64 -10.64 -4.50
CA ALA A 124 -1.40 -11.45 -5.45
C ALA A 124 -0.57 -12.61 -5.99
N LYS A 125 -1.24 -13.66 -6.49
CA LYS A 125 -0.62 -14.87 -7.00
C LYS A 125 -0.56 -14.85 -8.53
N GLU A 126 0.51 -15.43 -9.08
CA GLU A 126 0.66 -15.68 -10.52
C GLU A 126 0.52 -14.43 -11.41
N VAL A 127 0.64 -13.23 -10.82
CA VAL A 127 0.64 -11.97 -11.57
C VAL A 127 1.91 -11.80 -12.40
N ASP A 128 1.87 -10.93 -13.39
CA ASP A 128 3.00 -10.69 -14.28
C ASP A 128 4.19 -10.07 -13.54
N PHE A 129 3.91 -9.22 -12.53
CA PHE A 129 4.95 -8.56 -11.74
C PHE A 129 4.40 -8.08 -10.40
N THR A 130 5.24 -8.17 -9.34
CA THR A 130 4.98 -7.51 -8.06
C THR A 130 5.92 -6.32 -7.95
N VAL A 131 5.34 -5.12 -7.90
CA VAL A 131 6.09 -3.86 -7.93
C VAL A 131 6.14 -3.22 -6.55
N VAL A 132 7.31 -2.66 -6.21
CA VAL A 132 7.51 -1.72 -5.12
C VAL A 132 8.25 -0.51 -5.66
N GLN A 133 7.64 0.66 -5.56
CA GLN A 133 8.19 1.90 -6.06
C GLN A 133 9.53 2.24 -5.38
N GLY A 134 10.51 2.68 -6.17
CA GLY A 134 11.85 2.96 -5.71
C GLY A 134 12.74 1.73 -5.50
N VAL A 135 12.19 0.51 -5.56
CA VAL A 135 12.94 -0.74 -5.37
C VAL A 135 13.14 -1.47 -6.69
N ASN A 136 12.07 -1.99 -7.29
CA ASN A 136 12.11 -2.72 -8.54
C ASN A 136 11.19 -2.15 -9.63
N SER A 137 10.62 -0.98 -9.41
CA SER A 137 9.64 -0.40 -10.33
C SER A 137 10.21 -0.11 -11.73
N LYS A 138 11.53 0.12 -11.85
CA LYS A 138 12.22 0.29 -13.13
C LYS A 138 12.22 -0.98 -14.01
N ASP A 139 11.93 -2.14 -13.43
CA ASP A 139 11.87 -3.42 -14.13
C ASP A 139 10.45 -3.72 -14.67
N LEU A 140 9.47 -2.79 -14.48
CA LEU A 140 8.17 -2.86 -15.13
C LEU A 140 8.32 -2.79 -16.64
N LYS A 141 7.58 -3.65 -17.36
CA LYS A 141 7.62 -3.77 -18.81
C LYS A 141 6.24 -3.66 -19.44
N LYS A 142 6.21 -3.40 -20.73
CA LYS A 142 4.98 -3.26 -21.52
C LYS A 142 4.11 -4.53 -21.48
N GLU A 143 4.73 -5.71 -21.48
CA GLU A 143 4.04 -7.00 -21.42
C GLU A 143 3.39 -7.33 -20.06
N HIS A 144 3.71 -6.59 -18.98
CA HIS A 144 3.07 -6.75 -17.68
C HIS A 144 1.69 -6.10 -17.70
N ASN A 145 0.64 -6.90 -17.77
CA ASN A 145 -0.74 -6.43 -17.85
C ASN A 145 -1.49 -6.47 -16.53
N ILE A 146 -1.16 -7.46 -15.67
CA ILE A 146 -1.76 -7.64 -14.35
C ILE A 146 -0.63 -7.66 -13.34
N ILE A 147 -0.57 -6.63 -12.51
CA ILE A 147 0.50 -6.47 -11.52
C ILE A 147 -0.05 -6.31 -10.10
N SER A 148 0.77 -6.65 -9.12
CA SER A 148 0.48 -6.41 -7.70
C SER A 148 1.35 -5.27 -7.19
N ASN A 149 0.75 -4.33 -6.44
CA ASN A 149 1.49 -3.28 -5.72
C ASN A 149 2.04 -3.77 -4.36
N GLY A 150 2.01 -5.10 -4.10
CA GLY A 150 2.40 -5.68 -2.83
C GLY A 150 1.46 -5.28 -1.69
N SER A 151 1.95 -5.34 -0.45
CA SER A 151 1.25 -4.83 0.74
C SER A 151 1.84 -3.51 1.21
N CYS A 152 1.11 -2.79 2.07
CA CYS A 152 1.63 -1.59 2.75
C CYS A 152 2.92 -1.91 3.55
N THR A 153 2.95 -3.06 4.24
CA THR A 153 4.13 -3.53 4.98
C THR A 153 5.31 -3.84 4.04
N THR A 154 5.07 -4.48 2.89
CA THR A 154 6.10 -4.74 1.88
C THR A 154 6.67 -3.42 1.34
N ASN A 155 5.81 -2.43 1.08
CA ASN A 155 6.22 -1.09 0.63
C ASN A 155 7.06 -0.33 1.68
N CYS A 156 6.80 -0.57 2.97
CA CYS A 156 7.63 -0.01 4.05
C CYS A 156 8.97 -0.74 4.18
N LEU A 157 8.95 -2.08 4.20
CA LEU A 157 10.13 -2.90 4.46
C LEU A 157 11.15 -2.86 3.31
N ALA A 158 10.69 -2.94 2.06
CA ALA A 158 11.56 -3.15 0.91
C ALA A 158 12.58 -2.01 0.68
N PRO A 159 12.23 -0.71 0.75
CA PRO A 159 13.19 0.36 0.61
C PRO A 159 14.29 0.32 1.67
N VAL A 160 13.92 0.08 2.93
CA VAL A 160 14.85 0.00 4.06
C VAL A 160 15.77 -1.22 3.91
N ALA A 161 15.19 -2.39 3.62
CA ALA A 161 15.95 -3.62 3.42
C ALA A 161 16.90 -3.53 2.22
N MET A 162 16.52 -2.84 1.15
CA MET A 162 17.38 -2.59 -0.01
C MET A 162 18.60 -1.75 0.35
N VAL A 163 18.42 -0.68 1.12
CA VAL A 163 19.54 0.16 1.59
C VAL A 163 20.48 -0.65 2.47
N LEU A 164 19.97 -1.42 3.42
CA LEU A 164 20.76 -2.26 4.33
C LEU A 164 21.52 -3.36 3.56
N GLU A 165 20.85 -4.06 2.65
CA GLU A 165 21.46 -5.13 1.85
C GLU A 165 22.58 -4.59 0.94
N ASN A 166 22.32 -3.48 0.25
CA ASN A 166 23.30 -2.91 -0.70
C ASN A 166 24.52 -2.30 0.01
N THR A 167 24.34 -1.74 1.21
CA THR A 167 25.42 -1.05 1.93
C THR A 167 26.21 -2.00 2.81
N PHE A 168 25.54 -2.84 3.57
CA PHE A 168 26.16 -3.65 4.63
C PHE A 168 26.05 -5.17 4.40
N GLY A 169 25.09 -5.60 3.55
CA GLY A 169 24.73 -7.00 3.35
C GLY A 169 23.98 -7.57 4.57
N ILE A 170 22.78 -8.07 4.36
CA ILE A 170 22.01 -8.78 5.39
C ILE A 170 22.37 -10.26 5.33
N GLU A 171 22.78 -10.85 6.46
CA GLU A 171 22.93 -12.30 6.60
C GLU A 171 21.58 -12.96 6.81
N TYR A 172 20.88 -12.53 7.85
CA TYR A 172 19.51 -12.93 8.17
C TYR A 172 18.85 -11.90 9.09
N GLY A 173 17.53 -11.95 9.20
CA GLY A 173 16.78 -11.07 10.08
C GLY A 173 15.34 -11.51 10.27
N TYR A 174 14.69 -10.90 11.25
CA TYR A 174 13.29 -11.14 11.56
C TYR A 174 12.54 -9.82 11.72
N MET A 175 11.42 -9.67 11.02
CA MET A 175 10.59 -8.47 11.06
C MET A 175 9.31 -8.75 11.85
N THR A 176 9.00 -7.88 12.80
CA THR A 176 7.68 -7.80 13.41
C THR A 176 7.01 -6.52 12.97
N THR A 177 5.87 -6.59 12.31
CA THR A 177 5.08 -5.38 12.09
C THR A 177 4.05 -5.21 13.21
N ILE A 178 4.09 -4.05 13.87
CA ILE A 178 3.06 -3.59 14.79
C ILE A 178 2.08 -2.80 13.96
N HIS A 179 0.92 -3.41 13.67
CA HIS A 179 0.04 -2.94 12.60
C HIS A 179 -1.30 -2.48 13.14
N SER A 180 -1.77 -1.35 12.64
CA SER A 180 -3.15 -0.89 12.86
C SER A 180 -4.15 -1.96 12.46
N TYR A 181 -5.32 -1.98 13.09
CA TYR A 181 -6.41 -2.84 12.62
C TYR A 181 -6.90 -2.39 11.23
N THR A 182 -7.43 -3.32 10.45
CA THR A 182 -7.95 -3.05 9.10
C THR A 182 -9.38 -3.57 8.97
N GLY A 183 -10.06 -3.24 7.87
CA GLY A 183 -11.42 -3.69 7.58
C GLY A 183 -11.63 -5.21 7.51
N ASP A 184 -10.55 -5.99 7.43
CA ASP A 184 -10.58 -7.46 7.57
C ASP A 184 -10.93 -7.90 8.99
N GLN A 185 -10.57 -7.10 10.01
CA GLN A 185 -10.80 -7.42 11.41
C GLN A 185 -12.21 -7.00 11.85
N LYS A 186 -12.69 -7.66 12.90
CA LYS A 186 -14.03 -7.46 13.44
C LYS A 186 -13.98 -6.51 14.64
N LEU A 187 -14.99 -5.64 14.75
CA LEU A 187 -15.12 -4.72 15.88
C LEU A 187 -15.35 -5.50 17.18
N LEU A 188 -16.26 -6.49 17.14
CA LEU A 188 -16.58 -7.42 18.24
C LEU A 188 -16.27 -8.85 17.80
N ASP A 189 -16.19 -9.78 18.76
CA ASP A 189 -15.94 -11.21 18.53
C ASP A 189 -16.97 -11.78 17.54
N THR A 190 -16.48 -12.31 16.41
CA THR A 190 -17.33 -12.96 15.40
C THR A 190 -16.50 -13.86 14.48
N LEU A 191 -17.16 -14.60 13.61
CA LEU A 191 -16.50 -15.60 12.76
C LEU A 191 -15.43 -14.98 11.83
N HIS A 192 -14.24 -15.55 11.86
CA HIS A 192 -13.14 -15.29 10.95
C HIS A 192 -12.32 -16.58 10.77
N LYS A 193 -11.71 -16.78 9.60
CA LYS A 193 -10.86 -17.96 9.31
C LYS A 193 -9.62 -18.04 10.20
N ASP A 194 -9.05 -16.90 10.58
CA ASP A 194 -8.03 -16.78 11.62
C ASP A 194 -8.75 -16.49 12.94
N LEU A 195 -8.70 -17.43 13.88
CA LEU A 195 -9.40 -17.34 15.17
C LEU A 195 -8.89 -16.20 16.05
N ARG A 196 -7.67 -15.72 15.87
CA ARG A 196 -7.17 -14.54 16.57
C ARG A 196 -7.76 -13.25 15.98
N ARG A 197 -7.88 -13.15 14.65
CA ARG A 197 -8.57 -12.02 13.99
C ARG A 197 -10.10 -12.04 14.19
N ALA A 198 -10.65 -13.14 14.70
CA ALA A 198 -12.05 -13.24 15.11
C ALA A 198 -12.38 -12.39 16.35
N ARG A 199 -11.36 -11.92 17.07
CA ARG A 199 -11.50 -11.16 18.33
C ARG A 199 -11.58 -9.67 18.08
N ALA A 200 -12.11 -8.95 19.09
CA ALA A 200 -12.36 -7.51 19.05
C ALA A 200 -11.10 -6.69 18.76
N SER A 201 -11.06 -6.06 17.61
CA SER A 201 -9.88 -5.35 17.10
C SER A 201 -9.55 -4.06 17.86
N GLY A 202 -10.55 -3.41 18.44
CA GLY A 202 -10.38 -2.18 19.20
C GLY A 202 -9.95 -2.36 20.66
N ASP A 203 -9.87 -3.63 21.13
CA ASP A 203 -9.62 -3.95 22.55
C ASP A 203 -8.45 -4.93 22.76
N ALA A 204 -7.96 -5.57 21.72
CA ALA A 204 -6.97 -6.65 21.83
C ALA A 204 -5.76 -6.44 20.93
N MET A 205 -4.57 -6.83 21.43
CA MET A 205 -3.39 -7.08 20.60
C MET A 205 -3.51 -8.49 20.00
N ILE A 206 -3.41 -8.59 18.68
CA ILE A 206 -3.72 -9.80 17.93
C ILE A 206 -2.48 -10.27 17.14
N PRO A 207 -1.72 -11.26 17.64
CA PRO A 207 -0.65 -11.88 16.86
C PRO A 207 -1.25 -12.65 15.67
N THR A 208 -0.71 -12.42 14.48
CA THR A 208 -1.17 -13.08 13.26
C THR A 208 -0.02 -13.20 12.24
N SER A 209 -0.25 -13.88 11.14
CA SER A 209 0.74 -14.05 10.10
C SER A 209 0.75 -12.85 9.13
N THR A 210 1.92 -12.57 8.58
CA THR A 210 2.09 -11.65 7.44
C THR A 210 2.87 -12.33 6.33
N GLY A 211 2.48 -12.03 5.09
CA GLY A 211 3.25 -12.45 3.90
C GLY A 211 4.34 -11.46 3.49
N ALA A 212 4.48 -10.33 4.20
CA ALA A 212 5.33 -9.22 3.77
C ALA A 212 6.82 -9.60 3.68
N ALA A 213 7.35 -10.31 4.68
CA ALA A 213 8.76 -10.75 4.67
C ALA A 213 9.02 -11.77 3.55
N LYS A 214 8.10 -12.69 3.30
CA LYS A 214 8.20 -13.66 2.20
C LYS A 214 8.11 -12.98 0.83
N ALA A 215 7.29 -11.95 0.70
CA ALA A 215 7.17 -11.17 -0.52
C ALA A 215 8.47 -10.41 -0.89
N MET A 216 9.39 -10.22 0.09
CA MET A 216 10.70 -9.61 -0.19
C MET A 216 11.49 -10.35 -1.27
N SER A 217 11.37 -11.67 -1.34
CA SER A 217 12.05 -12.46 -2.38
C SER A 217 11.57 -12.16 -3.81
N LEU A 218 10.36 -11.61 -3.97
CA LEU A 218 9.80 -11.22 -5.27
C LEU A 218 10.32 -9.85 -5.73
N VAL A 219 10.60 -8.94 -4.79
CA VAL A 219 10.99 -7.56 -5.09
C VAL A 219 12.50 -7.31 -4.90
N LEU A 220 13.15 -8.10 -4.05
CA LEU A 220 14.59 -8.10 -3.76
C LEU A 220 15.10 -9.56 -3.72
N PRO A 221 15.41 -10.17 -4.86
CA PRO A 221 15.83 -11.58 -4.93
C PRO A 221 17.07 -11.92 -4.09
N SER A 222 17.96 -10.94 -3.83
CA SER A 222 19.13 -11.08 -2.96
C SER A 222 18.80 -11.39 -1.51
N LEU A 223 17.56 -11.11 -1.07
CA LEU A 223 17.07 -11.39 0.28
C LEU A 223 16.28 -12.70 0.40
N LYS A 224 16.25 -13.52 -0.66
CA LYS A 224 15.54 -14.81 -0.62
C LYS A 224 16.10 -15.71 0.50
N GLY A 225 15.21 -16.12 1.41
CA GLY A 225 15.56 -17.00 2.55
C GLY A 225 16.30 -16.32 3.70
N LYS A 226 16.55 -14.99 3.62
CA LYS A 226 17.25 -14.25 4.69
C LYS A 226 16.31 -13.56 5.68
N LEU A 227 15.10 -13.24 5.27
CA LEU A 227 14.12 -12.55 6.11
C LEU A 227 12.85 -13.39 6.28
N ASP A 228 12.35 -13.42 7.51
CA ASP A 228 11.00 -13.89 7.85
C ASP A 228 10.34 -12.88 8.78
N GLY A 229 9.07 -13.07 9.11
CA GLY A 229 8.39 -12.10 9.97
C GLY A 229 7.00 -12.50 10.41
N THR A 230 6.51 -11.73 11.36
CA THR A 230 5.17 -11.85 11.94
C THR A 230 4.49 -10.49 12.03
N GLU A 231 3.23 -10.53 12.41
CA GLU A 231 2.40 -9.33 12.57
C GLU A 231 1.69 -9.33 13.91
N ILE A 232 1.65 -8.19 14.57
CA ILE A 232 0.84 -7.94 15.76
C ILE A 232 -0.11 -6.79 15.43
N ARG A 233 -1.41 -7.09 15.33
CA ARG A 233 -2.44 -6.05 15.21
C ARG A 233 -2.70 -5.41 16.56
N VAL A 234 -2.80 -4.08 16.57
CA VAL A 234 -2.99 -3.29 17.79
C VAL A 234 -4.24 -2.40 17.69
N PRO A 235 -4.84 -1.98 18.82
CA PRO A 235 -6.01 -1.10 18.86
C PRO A 235 -5.69 0.34 18.42
N THR A 236 -5.24 0.50 17.19
CA THR A 236 -4.87 1.78 16.57
C THR A 236 -5.49 1.85 15.19
N PRO A 237 -6.20 2.94 14.83
CA PRO A 237 -6.98 3.01 13.59
C PRO A 237 -6.12 3.16 12.34
N ASN A 238 -4.95 3.79 12.43
CA ASN A 238 -4.06 4.02 11.31
C ASN A 238 -2.63 4.27 11.78
N VAL A 239 -1.68 4.14 10.88
CA VAL A 239 -0.22 4.17 11.05
C VAL A 239 0.30 2.93 11.77
N SER A 240 1.14 2.23 11.07
CA SER A 240 1.81 1.00 11.48
C SER A 240 3.32 1.22 11.52
N LEU A 241 4.03 0.23 12.06
CA LEU A 241 5.48 0.30 12.10
C LEU A 241 6.09 -1.09 11.89
N ILE A 242 7.24 -1.16 11.24
CA ILE A 242 8.08 -2.34 11.23
C ILE A 242 9.16 -2.22 12.31
N ASP A 243 9.38 -3.32 13.01
CA ASP A 243 10.52 -3.58 13.90
C ASP A 243 11.35 -4.69 13.24
N LEU A 244 12.49 -4.32 12.69
CA LEU A 244 13.38 -5.26 12.00
C LEU A 244 14.65 -5.46 12.83
N THR A 245 14.85 -6.71 13.27
CA THR A 245 16.13 -7.16 13.83
C THR A 245 16.89 -7.98 12.78
N PHE A 246 18.18 -7.71 12.63
CA PHE A 246 18.98 -8.36 11.59
C PHE A 246 20.46 -8.42 11.93
N VAL A 247 21.17 -9.32 11.26
CA VAL A 247 22.63 -9.43 11.31
C VAL A 247 23.20 -9.02 9.96
N THR A 248 24.24 -8.19 9.99
CA THR A 248 24.95 -7.71 8.82
C THR A 248 26.24 -8.48 8.55
N LYS A 249 26.63 -8.59 7.27
CA LYS A 249 27.93 -9.16 6.88
C LYS A 249 29.08 -8.28 7.31
N LYS A 250 28.96 -6.95 7.07
CA LYS A 250 29.94 -5.94 7.48
C LYS A 250 29.64 -5.46 8.91
N GLU A 251 30.65 -4.95 9.60
CA GLU A 251 30.45 -4.22 10.84
C GLU A 251 29.71 -2.92 10.59
N VAL A 252 28.83 -2.55 11.52
CA VAL A 252 28.00 -1.35 11.48
C VAL A 252 28.00 -0.62 12.82
N SER A 253 27.68 0.65 12.77
CA SER A 253 27.35 1.48 13.93
C SER A 253 25.98 2.13 13.74
N ILE A 254 25.41 2.69 14.79
CA ILE A 254 24.19 3.50 14.74
C ILE A 254 24.34 4.62 13.70
N GLU A 255 25.47 5.32 13.73
CA GLU A 255 25.77 6.44 12.83
C GLU A 255 25.84 5.98 11.37
N SER A 256 26.47 4.82 11.10
CA SER A 256 26.59 4.31 9.72
C SER A 256 25.26 3.90 9.12
N ILE A 257 24.38 3.26 9.91
CA ILE A 257 23.03 2.89 9.48
C ILE A 257 22.19 4.16 9.25
N ASN A 258 22.16 5.07 10.21
CA ASN A 258 21.39 6.32 10.11
C ASN A 258 21.85 7.18 8.93
N LYS A 259 23.16 7.26 8.69
CA LYS A 259 23.72 7.96 7.53
C LYS A 259 23.25 7.35 6.23
N ALA A 260 23.34 6.03 6.06
CA ALA A 260 22.92 5.34 4.84
C ALA A 260 21.42 5.58 4.54
N MET A 261 20.55 5.54 5.57
CA MET A 261 19.12 5.82 5.42
C MET A 261 18.85 7.28 5.04
N THR A 262 19.56 8.22 5.68
CA THR A 262 19.43 9.66 5.39
C THR A 262 19.87 9.96 3.95
N GLU A 263 21.02 9.44 3.52
CA GLU A 263 21.51 9.61 2.15
C GLU A 263 20.53 9.02 1.12
N ALA A 264 19.99 7.84 1.38
CA ALA A 264 19.00 7.22 0.50
C ALA A 264 17.71 8.04 0.39
N SER A 265 17.23 8.60 1.51
CA SER A 265 16.00 9.41 1.56
C SER A 265 16.11 10.73 0.79
N HIS A 266 17.29 11.34 0.75
CA HIS A 266 17.55 12.54 -0.04
C HIS A 266 17.95 12.25 -1.49
N GLY A 267 18.36 11.01 -1.76
CA GLY A 267 18.86 10.55 -3.06
C GLY A 267 17.88 9.63 -3.79
N PRO A 268 18.24 8.35 -4.03
CA PRO A 268 17.49 7.46 -4.92
C PRO A 268 16.09 7.10 -4.42
N LEU A 269 15.82 7.25 -3.13
CA LEU A 269 14.52 6.95 -2.51
C LEU A 269 13.74 8.21 -2.11
N LYS A 270 14.09 9.37 -2.66
CA LYS A 270 13.35 10.61 -2.40
C LYS A 270 11.87 10.46 -2.74
N GLY A 271 10.99 10.82 -1.79
CA GLY A 271 9.53 10.67 -1.91
C GLY A 271 9.01 9.24 -1.60
N ILE A 272 9.91 8.26 -1.41
CA ILE A 272 9.58 6.88 -1.01
C ILE A 272 9.97 6.63 0.44
N LEU A 273 11.23 6.94 0.79
CA LEU A 273 11.78 6.86 2.12
C LEU A 273 11.92 8.27 2.70
N ALA A 274 11.48 8.45 3.94
CA ALA A 274 11.80 9.61 4.76
C ALA A 274 12.56 9.18 6.02
N VAL A 275 13.12 10.14 6.74
CA VAL A 275 13.76 9.93 8.05
C VAL A 275 13.11 10.84 9.09
N ASN A 276 13.03 10.34 10.33
CA ASN A 276 12.53 11.07 11.48
C ASN A 276 13.61 11.13 12.58
N SER A 277 13.86 12.31 13.14
CA SER A 277 14.79 12.51 14.24
C SER A 277 14.12 13.04 15.53
N ALA A 278 12.80 13.27 15.49
CA ALA A 278 12.03 13.74 16.63
C ALA A 278 11.38 12.57 17.40
N PRO A 279 11.08 12.72 18.70
CA PRO A 279 10.42 11.68 19.50
C PRO A 279 8.91 11.63 19.19
N LEU A 280 8.55 11.15 17.99
CA LEU A 280 7.19 11.09 17.49
C LEU A 280 6.56 9.72 17.74
N VAL A 281 5.23 9.67 17.62
CA VAL A 281 4.40 8.46 17.76
C VAL A 281 3.52 8.26 16.52
N SER A 282 2.85 7.12 16.42
CA SER A 282 2.08 6.75 15.23
C SER A 282 1.15 7.85 14.69
N LYS A 283 0.46 8.58 15.59
CA LYS A 283 -0.50 9.62 15.19
C LYS A 283 0.13 10.77 14.40
N ASP A 284 1.40 11.06 14.65
CA ASP A 284 2.12 12.16 14.00
C ASP A 284 2.45 11.85 12.52
N PHE A 285 2.43 10.58 12.14
CA PHE A 285 2.68 10.13 10.78
C PHE A 285 1.39 9.91 9.97
N ASN A 286 0.22 10.20 10.55
CA ASN A 286 -1.05 10.11 9.83
C ASN A 286 -1.03 11.04 8.62
N HIS A 287 -1.48 10.53 7.46
CA HIS A 287 -1.50 11.26 6.19
C HIS A 287 -0.11 11.56 5.61
N ASN A 288 0.93 10.84 6.06
CA ASN A 288 2.27 10.95 5.47
C ASN A 288 2.35 10.10 4.18
N PRO A 289 2.74 10.68 3.02
CA PRO A 289 2.71 9.98 1.74
C PRO A 289 3.90 9.03 1.50
N HIS A 290 4.92 9.03 2.37
CA HIS A 290 6.06 8.15 2.19
C HIS A 290 5.70 6.68 2.48
N SER A 291 6.31 5.77 1.74
CA SER A 291 6.16 4.32 1.97
C SER A 291 6.78 3.88 3.29
N SER A 292 7.84 4.55 3.71
CA SER A 292 8.65 4.20 4.87
C SER A 292 9.24 5.47 5.48
N ILE A 293 9.10 5.63 6.81
CA ILE A 293 9.65 6.77 7.56
C ILE A 293 10.57 6.20 8.63
N PHE A 294 11.85 6.14 8.31
CA PHE A 294 12.86 5.53 9.16
C PHE A 294 13.09 6.37 10.42
N ASP A 295 13.02 5.74 11.59
CA ASP A 295 13.20 6.42 12.86
C ASP A 295 14.66 6.37 13.30
N LEU A 296 15.38 7.48 13.08
CA LEU A 296 16.80 7.62 13.43
C LEU A 296 17.08 7.48 14.93
N THR A 297 16.06 7.72 15.77
CA THR A 297 16.19 7.66 17.23
C THR A 297 16.12 6.24 17.78
N GLN A 298 15.65 5.27 16.97
CA GLN A 298 15.37 3.91 17.37
C GLN A 298 16.36 2.86 16.81
N THR A 299 17.41 3.32 16.14
CA THR A 299 18.48 2.43 15.67
C THR A 299 19.31 1.93 16.84
N GLN A 300 19.51 0.63 16.93
CA GLN A 300 20.34 -0.02 17.93
C GLN A 300 21.30 -1.01 17.28
N VAL A 301 22.51 -1.11 17.81
CA VAL A 301 23.55 -2.01 17.33
C VAL A 301 24.22 -2.73 18.53
N ILE A 302 24.32 -4.04 18.46
CA ILE A 302 24.97 -4.90 19.46
C ILE A 302 26.13 -5.62 18.77
N LYS A 303 27.32 -5.52 19.39
CA LYS A 303 28.56 -6.19 18.91
C LYS A 303 28.88 -5.93 17.43
N GLY A 304 28.53 -4.73 16.94
CA GLY A 304 28.87 -4.26 15.61
C GLY A 304 28.16 -4.94 14.43
N LYS A 305 27.27 -5.93 14.69
CA LYS A 305 26.61 -6.69 13.61
C LYS A 305 25.13 -6.94 13.85
N PHE A 306 24.71 -7.22 15.07
CA PHE A 306 23.31 -7.43 15.39
C PHE A 306 22.64 -6.08 15.57
N SER A 307 21.69 -5.78 14.74
CA SER A 307 21.05 -4.46 14.67
C SER A 307 19.54 -4.56 14.75
N ARG A 308 18.92 -3.50 15.27
CA ARG A 308 17.47 -3.30 15.27
C ARG A 308 17.15 -1.91 14.75
N ILE A 309 16.14 -1.82 13.89
CA ILE A 309 15.63 -0.54 13.39
C ILE A 309 14.10 -0.50 13.43
N LEU A 310 13.54 0.70 13.51
CA LEU A 310 12.12 0.96 13.36
C LEU A 310 11.87 1.82 12.12
N SER A 311 10.78 1.55 11.41
CA SER A 311 10.30 2.43 10.36
C SER A 311 8.77 2.49 10.36
N TRP A 312 8.23 3.71 10.39
CA TRP A 312 6.81 4.02 10.41
C TRP A 312 6.23 4.05 8.99
N TYR A 313 4.95 3.79 8.86
CA TYR A 313 4.24 3.97 7.61
C TYR A 313 2.75 4.21 7.85
N ASP A 314 2.18 5.19 7.14
CA ASP A 314 0.74 5.28 7.03
C ASP A 314 0.28 4.16 6.07
N ASN A 315 -0.26 3.08 6.65
CA ASN A 315 -0.63 1.88 5.91
C ASN A 315 -1.79 2.10 4.93
N GLU A 316 -2.52 3.21 5.06
CA GLU A 316 -3.57 3.63 4.14
C GLU A 316 -3.06 4.68 3.16
N TRP A 317 -2.57 5.82 3.65
CA TRP A 317 -2.23 6.97 2.82
C TRP A 317 -0.95 6.78 2.02
N GLY A 318 0.12 6.33 2.65
CA GLY A 318 1.38 6.03 1.97
C GLY A 318 1.19 5.00 0.87
N PHE A 319 0.45 3.93 1.15
CA PHE A 319 0.13 2.90 0.17
C PHE A 319 -0.74 3.43 -0.98
N SER A 320 -1.74 4.28 -0.71
CA SER A 320 -2.60 4.88 -1.73
C SER A 320 -1.81 5.78 -2.68
N ASN A 321 -0.84 6.54 -2.18
CA ASN A 321 0.07 7.33 -3.02
C ASN A 321 0.93 6.42 -3.91
N ARG A 322 1.42 5.28 -3.41
CA ARG A 322 2.16 4.31 -4.25
C ARG A 322 1.29 3.69 -5.33
N MET A 323 0.00 3.46 -5.07
CA MET A 323 -0.93 3.03 -6.12
C MET A 323 -1.03 4.07 -7.25
N CYS A 324 -1.06 5.37 -6.92
CA CYS A 324 -1.07 6.45 -7.91
C CYS A 324 0.23 6.50 -8.73
N ASP A 325 1.39 6.41 -8.08
CA ASP A 325 2.69 6.40 -8.76
C ASP A 325 2.82 5.20 -9.72
N THR A 326 2.41 4.03 -9.26
CA THR A 326 2.41 2.80 -10.08
C THR A 326 1.45 2.93 -11.26
N THR A 327 0.30 3.59 -11.07
CA THR A 327 -0.65 3.86 -12.14
C THR A 327 -0.04 4.73 -13.24
N ILE A 328 0.66 5.79 -12.87
CA ILE A 328 1.36 6.66 -13.84
C ILE A 328 2.41 5.88 -14.61
N GLN A 329 3.18 5.08 -13.92
CA GLN A 329 4.27 4.33 -14.54
C GLN A 329 3.76 3.26 -15.52
N ILE A 330 2.79 2.43 -15.12
CA ILE A 330 2.29 1.37 -15.98
C ILE A 330 1.48 1.91 -17.17
N ALA A 331 0.76 3.02 -16.97
CA ALA A 331 0.04 3.68 -18.05
C ALA A 331 0.98 4.24 -19.12
N GLY A 332 2.17 4.66 -18.75
CA GLY A 332 3.23 5.05 -19.70
C GLY A 332 3.77 3.90 -20.55
N LEU A 333 3.38 2.67 -20.25
CA LEU A 333 3.77 1.44 -20.98
C LEU A 333 2.62 0.87 -21.84
N ILE A 334 1.48 1.54 -21.95
CA ILE A 334 0.34 1.12 -22.80
C ILE A 334 0.63 1.38 -24.33
#